data_3996eb24088ab825162757f912479eda
#
_entry.id   3996eb24088ab825162757f912479eda
#
_cell.length_a   1.000
_cell.length_b   1.000
_cell.length_c   1.000
_cell.angle_alpha   90.00
_cell.angle_beta   90.00
_cell.angle_gamma   90.00
#
_symmetry.space_group_name_H-M   'P 1'
#
loop_
_entity.id
_entity.type
_entity.pdbx_description
1 polymer ?
#
loop_
_entity_poly.entity_id
_entity_poly.type
_entity_poly.pdbx_seq_one_letter_code
_entity_poly.pdbx_strand_id
1 'polypeptide(L)'
;MIKILVAEDDKLISGSLCDALKAAGYDPTPAYDGEEAVAKAKEITPDLVLLDIMMPKLDGISVLWEIKANPATASMPVVVLTNIGDVETISKIVEAGAVDYLLKSDQSVDDIIQKVKDVLARSVKLA
;
A
#
# COMPACT_ATOMS: atom_id res chain seq x y z
N MET A 1 0.44 18.03 2.95
CA MET A 1 1.16 17.03 2.15
C MET A 1 0.35 15.74 2.03
N ILE A 2 0.47 15.09 0.91
CA ILE A 2 -0.17 13.79 0.69
C ILE A 2 0.56 12.73 1.53
N LYS A 3 -0.19 12.03 2.37
CA LYS A 3 0.34 11.01 3.27
C LYS A 3 0.25 9.62 2.63
N ILE A 4 1.37 8.90 2.63
CA ILE A 4 1.44 7.53 2.11
C ILE A 4 1.86 6.60 3.24
N LEU A 5 1.05 5.58 3.52
CA LEU A 5 1.44 4.53 4.46
C LEU A 5 2.18 3.45 3.68
N VAL A 6 3.41 3.13 4.10
CA VAL A 6 4.24 2.10 3.46
C VAL A 6 4.32 0.90 4.40
N ALA A 7 3.52 -0.13 4.12
CA ALA A 7 3.50 -1.36 4.91
C ALA A 7 4.43 -2.40 4.27
N GLU A 8 5.64 -2.52 4.80
CA GLU A 8 6.70 -3.38 4.31
C GLU A 8 7.62 -3.77 5.46
N ASP A 9 7.82 -5.06 5.70
CA ASP A 9 8.63 -5.54 6.82
C ASP A 9 10.14 -5.46 6.58
N ASP A 10 10.58 -5.50 5.33
CA ASP A 10 12.00 -5.34 5.00
C ASP A 10 12.37 -3.86 5.11
N LYS A 11 13.20 -3.53 6.11
CA LYS A 11 13.54 -2.14 6.41
C LYS A 11 14.36 -1.47 5.31
N LEU A 12 15.14 -2.22 4.55
CA LEU A 12 15.90 -1.66 3.43
C LEU A 12 14.94 -1.27 2.29
N ILE A 13 14.00 -2.14 1.97
CA ILE A 13 13.00 -1.86 0.93
C ILE A 13 12.11 -0.69 1.39
N SER A 14 11.64 -0.74 2.62
CA SER A 14 10.81 0.33 3.18
C SER A 14 11.54 1.67 3.14
N GLY A 15 12.81 1.69 3.53
CA GLY A 15 13.62 2.91 3.52
C GLY A 15 13.78 3.48 2.11
N SER A 16 14.04 2.62 1.13
CA SER A 16 14.18 3.04 -0.27
C SER A 16 12.88 3.63 -0.81
N LEU A 17 11.75 3.00 -0.50
CA LEU A 17 10.44 3.50 -0.91
C LEU A 17 10.11 4.83 -0.23
N CYS A 18 10.37 4.93 1.07
CA CYS A 18 10.11 6.17 1.80
C CYS A 18 10.98 7.32 1.28
N ASP A 19 12.26 7.07 1.01
CA ASP A 19 13.16 8.09 0.47
C ASP A 19 12.67 8.58 -0.90
N ALA A 20 12.26 7.65 -1.77
CA ALA A 20 11.76 7.99 -3.10
C ALA A 20 10.44 8.76 -3.02
N LEU A 21 9.55 8.40 -2.09
CA LEU A 21 8.29 9.12 -1.88
C LEU A 21 8.53 10.55 -1.38
N LYS A 22 9.47 10.71 -0.45
CA LYS A 22 9.86 12.05 0.02
C LYS A 22 10.42 12.90 -1.12
N ALA A 23 11.28 12.32 -1.95
CA ALA A 23 11.84 13.01 -3.10
C ALA A 23 10.75 13.43 -4.10
N ALA A 24 9.65 12.68 -4.18
CA ALA A 24 8.52 13.01 -5.04
C ALA A 24 7.53 14.01 -4.40
N GLY A 25 7.79 14.45 -3.17
CA GLY A 25 6.96 15.45 -2.50
C GLY A 25 5.87 14.89 -1.59
N TYR A 26 5.90 13.60 -1.28
CA TYR A 26 4.93 12.95 -0.40
C TYR A 26 5.46 12.84 1.03
N ASP A 27 4.55 12.53 1.96
CA ASP A 27 4.86 12.30 3.37
C ASP A 27 4.67 10.82 3.71
N PRO A 28 5.72 9.98 3.62
CA PRO A 28 5.60 8.56 3.89
C PRO A 28 5.69 8.25 5.38
N THR A 29 4.91 7.27 5.83
CA THR A 29 4.99 6.70 7.18
C THR A 29 5.18 5.20 7.02
N PRO A 30 6.23 4.61 7.61
CA PRO A 30 6.44 3.17 7.52
C PRO A 30 5.64 2.40 8.56
N ALA A 31 5.25 1.16 8.20
CA ALA A 31 4.75 0.14 9.12
C ALA A 31 5.46 -1.16 8.77
N TYR A 32 5.94 -1.89 9.77
CA TYR A 32 6.84 -3.03 9.55
C TYR A 32 6.17 -4.39 9.75
N ASP A 33 4.91 -4.42 10.13
CA ASP A 33 4.10 -5.64 10.22
C ASP A 33 2.63 -5.31 9.99
N GLY A 34 1.81 -6.36 9.87
CA GLY A 34 0.39 -6.18 9.55
C GLY A 34 -0.41 -5.49 10.64
N GLU A 35 -0.12 -5.78 11.90
CA GLU A 35 -0.81 -5.13 13.03
C GLU A 35 -0.51 -3.64 13.06
N GLU A 36 0.74 -3.28 12.89
CA GLU A 36 1.17 -1.88 12.82
C GLU A 36 0.54 -1.16 11.64
N ALA A 37 0.44 -1.84 10.48
CA ALA A 37 -0.18 -1.28 9.30
C ALA A 37 -1.65 -0.90 9.54
N VAL A 38 -2.42 -1.78 10.16
CA VAL A 38 -3.83 -1.52 10.49
C VAL A 38 -3.94 -0.35 11.48
N ALA A 39 -3.13 -0.38 12.53
CA ALA A 39 -3.13 0.68 13.55
C ALA A 39 -2.77 2.04 12.95
N LYS A 40 -1.73 2.09 12.14
CA LYS A 40 -1.29 3.34 11.49
C LYS A 40 -2.31 3.86 10.48
N ALA A 41 -2.97 2.98 9.73
CA ALA A 41 -4.01 3.40 8.80
C ALA A 41 -5.13 4.16 9.52
N LYS A 42 -5.52 3.68 10.70
CA LYS A 42 -6.54 4.35 11.51
C LYS A 42 -6.02 5.66 12.12
N GLU A 43 -4.78 5.67 12.57
CA GLU A 43 -4.17 6.80 13.28
C GLU A 43 -3.93 7.99 12.36
N ILE A 44 -3.28 7.76 11.21
CA ILE A 44 -2.86 8.86 10.32
C ILE A 44 -3.83 9.12 9.17
N THR A 45 -4.77 8.23 8.92
CA THR A 45 -5.70 8.32 7.77
C THR A 45 -4.97 8.73 6.48
N PRO A 46 -4.08 7.86 5.95
CA PRO A 46 -3.27 8.21 4.78
C PRO A 46 -4.12 8.39 3.53
N ASP A 47 -3.57 9.08 2.55
CA ASP A 47 -4.21 9.27 1.25
C ASP A 47 -4.08 8.05 0.36
N LEU A 48 -3.08 7.20 0.62
CA LEU A 48 -2.83 5.96 -0.12
C LEU A 48 -2.02 5.01 0.75
N VAL A 49 -2.24 3.72 0.59
CA VAL A 49 -1.47 2.67 1.27
C VAL A 49 -0.73 1.83 0.23
N LEU A 50 0.60 1.70 0.38
CA LEU A 50 1.40 0.70 -0.31
C LEU A 50 1.52 -0.48 0.64
N LEU A 51 1.05 -1.65 0.22
CA LEU A 51 0.91 -2.81 1.10
C LEU A 51 1.61 -4.04 0.53
N ASP A 52 2.62 -4.53 1.23
CA ASP A 52 3.22 -5.83 0.93
C ASP A 52 2.35 -6.93 1.51
N ILE A 53 2.11 -8.00 0.73
CA ILE A 53 1.32 -9.13 1.17
C ILE A 53 2.06 -9.98 2.20
N MET A 54 3.37 -10.16 2.02
CA MET A 54 4.17 -11.06 2.85
C MET A 54 4.75 -10.32 4.04
N MET A 55 3.97 -10.20 5.11
CA MET A 55 4.41 -9.56 6.35
C MET A 55 4.12 -10.45 7.57
N PRO A 56 4.94 -10.31 8.65
CA PRO A 56 4.67 -11.04 9.90
C PRO A 56 3.44 -10.50 10.63
N LYS A 57 2.98 -11.27 11.59
CA LYS A 57 1.85 -11.03 12.52
C LYS A 57 0.49 -11.05 11.84
N LEU A 58 0.27 -10.24 10.83
CA LEU A 58 -0.97 -10.21 10.07
C LEU A 58 -0.60 -10.05 8.60
N ASP A 59 -0.96 -11.02 7.76
CA ASP A 59 -0.62 -10.98 6.34
C ASP A 59 -1.34 -9.83 5.61
N GLY A 60 -0.81 -9.47 4.45
CA GLY A 60 -1.29 -8.30 3.72
C GLY A 60 -2.74 -8.41 3.25
N ILE A 61 -3.22 -9.61 2.92
CA ILE A 61 -4.63 -9.79 2.51
C ILE A 61 -5.55 -9.51 3.70
N SER A 62 -5.19 -10.01 4.89
CA SER A 62 -5.95 -9.72 6.10
C SER A 62 -5.93 -8.24 6.46
N VAL A 63 -4.78 -7.57 6.30
CA VAL A 63 -4.67 -6.12 6.49
C VAL A 63 -5.63 -5.40 5.55
N LEU A 64 -5.64 -5.80 4.28
CA LEU A 64 -6.51 -5.19 3.28
C LEU A 64 -7.99 -5.36 3.65
N TRP A 65 -8.40 -6.56 4.08
CA TRP A 65 -9.76 -6.80 4.54
C TRP A 65 -10.12 -5.90 5.72
N GLU A 66 -9.23 -5.75 6.71
CA GLU A 66 -9.49 -4.90 7.87
C GLU A 66 -9.60 -3.43 7.51
N ILE A 67 -8.74 -2.94 6.61
CA ILE A 67 -8.81 -1.55 6.14
C ILE A 67 -10.15 -1.31 5.45
N LYS A 68 -10.57 -2.21 4.59
CA LYS A 68 -11.81 -2.05 3.82
C LYS A 68 -13.08 -2.28 4.64
N ALA A 69 -12.98 -3.03 5.73
CA ALA A 69 -14.12 -3.28 6.62
C ALA A 69 -14.40 -2.11 7.59
N ASN A 70 -13.43 -1.23 7.82
CA ASN A 70 -13.59 -0.11 8.74
C ASN A 70 -14.05 1.13 7.98
N PRO A 71 -15.22 1.71 8.31
CA PRO A 71 -15.73 2.91 7.63
C PRO A 71 -14.74 4.08 7.61
N ALA A 72 -13.89 4.20 8.63
CA ALA A 72 -12.91 5.28 8.71
C ALA A 72 -11.78 5.14 7.68
N THR A 73 -11.52 3.92 7.19
CA THR A 73 -10.41 3.62 6.27
C THR A 73 -10.85 2.99 4.95
N ALA A 74 -12.12 2.65 4.81
CA ALA A 74 -12.63 1.91 3.65
C ALA A 74 -12.41 2.62 2.31
N SER A 75 -12.38 3.93 2.29
CA SER A 75 -12.21 4.72 1.07
C SER A 75 -10.75 4.91 0.66
N MET A 76 -9.80 4.53 1.50
CA MET A 76 -8.37 4.66 1.18
C MET A 76 -7.99 3.77 0.01
N PRO A 77 -7.34 4.30 -1.04
CA PRO A 77 -6.82 3.44 -2.09
C PRO A 77 -5.63 2.63 -1.57
N VAL A 78 -5.64 1.32 -1.82
CA VAL A 78 -4.56 0.41 -1.44
C VAL A 78 -3.94 -0.18 -2.69
N VAL A 79 -2.64 0.03 -2.87
CA VAL A 79 -1.85 -0.60 -3.93
C VAL A 79 -1.04 -1.72 -3.30
N VAL A 80 -1.25 -2.94 -3.76
CA VAL A 80 -0.59 -4.12 -3.21
C VAL A 80 0.72 -4.38 -3.96
N LEU A 81 1.79 -4.60 -3.21
CA LEU A 81 3.08 -5.05 -3.74
C LEU A 81 3.23 -6.53 -3.40
N THR A 82 3.48 -7.37 -4.39
CA THR A 82 3.59 -8.81 -4.20
C THR A 82 4.61 -9.44 -5.14
N ASN A 83 5.28 -10.51 -4.66
CA ASN A 83 6.09 -11.35 -5.54
C ASN A 83 5.28 -12.53 -6.09
N ILE A 84 4.03 -12.68 -5.65
CA ILE A 84 3.17 -13.80 -6.02
C ILE A 84 2.19 -13.33 -7.11
N GLY A 85 2.42 -13.78 -8.35
CA GLY A 85 1.62 -13.36 -9.50
C GLY A 85 0.61 -14.38 -9.99
N ASP A 86 0.29 -15.43 -9.20
CA ASP A 86 -0.68 -16.41 -9.65
C ASP A 86 -2.12 -15.86 -9.62
N VAL A 87 -2.98 -16.47 -10.42
CA VAL A 87 -4.37 -16.01 -10.58
C VAL A 87 -5.14 -16.03 -9.26
N GLU A 88 -4.91 -17.06 -8.43
CA GLU A 88 -5.60 -17.20 -7.15
C GLU A 88 -5.27 -16.05 -6.20
N THR A 89 -4.00 -15.72 -6.05
CA THR A 89 -3.55 -14.63 -5.18
C THR A 89 -4.05 -13.28 -5.68
N ILE A 90 -3.93 -13.03 -6.99
CA ILE A 90 -4.40 -11.79 -7.60
C ILE A 90 -5.92 -11.64 -7.42
N SER A 91 -6.67 -12.72 -7.58
CA SER A 91 -8.13 -12.69 -7.37
C SER A 91 -8.48 -12.32 -5.94
N LYS A 92 -7.75 -12.84 -4.95
CA LYS A 92 -7.96 -12.50 -3.53
C LYS A 92 -7.67 -11.02 -3.25
N ILE A 93 -6.62 -10.48 -3.87
CA ILE A 93 -6.26 -9.06 -3.74
C ILE A 93 -7.37 -8.17 -4.27
N VAL A 94 -7.87 -8.48 -5.46
CA VAL A 94 -8.95 -7.71 -6.10
C VAL A 94 -10.25 -7.82 -5.30
N GLU A 95 -10.61 -9.03 -4.86
CA GLU A 95 -11.82 -9.26 -4.06
C GLU A 95 -11.76 -8.53 -2.72
N ALA A 96 -10.57 -8.42 -2.13
CA ALA A 96 -10.38 -7.72 -0.86
C ALA A 96 -10.43 -6.20 -1.01
N GLY A 97 -10.47 -5.68 -2.23
CA GLY A 97 -10.71 -4.27 -2.49
C GLY A 97 -9.49 -3.42 -2.81
N ALA A 98 -8.35 -4.03 -3.17
CA ALA A 98 -7.20 -3.27 -3.64
C ALA A 98 -7.54 -2.53 -4.94
N VAL A 99 -7.06 -1.31 -5.08
CA VAL A 99 -7.29 -0.51 -6.28
C VAL A 99 -6.36 -0.94 -7.41
N ASP A 100 -5.19 -1.46 -7.08
CA ASP A 100 -4.22 -1.95 -8.05
C ASP A 100 -3.20 -2.86 -7.36
N TYR A 101 -2.37 -3.54 -8.12
CA TYR A 101 -1.27 -4.35 -7.60
C TYR A 101 -0.07 -4.28 -8.53
N LEU A 102 1.13 -4.56 -7.98
CA LEU A 102 2.38 -4.60 -8.73
C LEU A 102 3.18 -5.84 -8.30
N LEU A 103 3.83 -6.49 -9.26
CA LEU A 103 4.76 -7.58 -8.96
C LEU A 103 6.11 -6.96 -8.62
N LYS A 104 6.57 -7.14 -7.38
CA LYS A 104 7.81 -6.51 -6.88
C LYS A 104 9.02 -6.81 -7.74
N SER A 105 9.12 -8.05 -8.23
CA SER A 105 10.27 -8.50 -9.04
C SER A 105 10.39 -7.80 -10.39
N ASP A 106 9.29 -7.25 -10.91
CA ASP A 106 9.23 -6.63 -12.24
C ASP A 106 9.29 -5.11 -12.19
N GLN A 107 9.34 -4.52 -10.99
CA GLN A 107 9.20 -3.08 -10.82
C GLN A 107 10.43 -2.46 -10.19
N SER A 108 10.89 -1.34 -10.75
CA SER A 108 11.86 -0.47 -10.09
C SER A 108 11.13 0.40 -9.06
N VAL A 109 11.89 1.04 -8.18
CA VAL A 109 11.31 2.02 -7.24
C VAL A 109 10.60 3.13 -7.99
N ASP A 110 11.17 3.60 -9.10
CA ASP A 110 10.54 4.64 -9.93
C ASP A 110 9.20 4.20 -10.51
N ASP A 111 9.08 2.92 -10.90
CA ASP A 111 7.81 2.36 -11.39
C ASP A 111 6.74 2.37 -10.30
N ILE A 112 7.14 2.03 -9.07
CA ILE A 112 6.23 2.05 -7.92
C ILE A 112 5.75 3.48 -7.64
N ILE A 113 6.67 4.45 -7.65
CA ILE A 113 6.31 5.86 -7.45
C ILE A 113 5.37 6.35 -8.55
N GLN A 114 5.61 5.95 -9.80
CA GLN A 114 4.73 6.32 -10.90
C GLN A 114 3.32 5.74 -10.70
N LYS A 115 3.21 4.50 -10.22
CA LYS A 115 1.90 3.90 -9.91
C LYS A 115 1.18 4.69 -8.81
N VAL A 116 1.89 5.12 -7.78
CA VAL A 116 1.32 5.96 -6.72
C VAL A 116 0.75 7.24 -7.31
N LYS A 117 1.50 7.92 -8.16
CA LYS A 117 1.04 9.14 -8.83
C LYS A 117 -0.21 8.89 -9.67
N ASP A 118 -0.23 7.80 -10.42
CA ASP A 118 -1.37 7.45 -11.29
C ASP A 118 -2.62 7.18 -10.49
N VAL A 119 -2.51 6.44 -9.39
CA VAL A 119 -3.64 6.11 -8.52
C VAL A 119 -4.18 7.38 -7.85
N LEU A 120 -3.30 8.22 -7.33
CA LEU A 120 -3.72 9.48 -6.71
C LEU A 120 -4.41 10.41 -7.70
N ALA A 121 -3.93 10.47 -8.95
CA ALA A 121 -4.56 11.26 -10.00
C ALA A 121 -5.97 10.77 -10.33
N ARG A 122 -6.16 9.44 -10.37
CA ARG A 122 -7.48 8.84 -10.59
C ARG A 122 -8.45 9.17 -9.45
N SER A 123 -7.97 9.13 -8.21
CA SER A 123 -8.78 9.46 -7.03
C SER A 123 -9.26 10.92 -7.07
N VAL A 124 -8.39 11.83 -7.47
CA VAL A 124 -8.75 13.25 -7.61
C VAL A 124 -9.80 13.45 -8.70
N LYS A 125 -9.68 12.73 -9.82
CA LYS A 125 -10.65 12.84 -10.92
C LYS A 125 -12.03 12.32 -10.54
N LEU A 126 -12.12 11.38 -9.62
CA LEU A 126 -13.37 10.80 -9.17
C LEU A 126 -14.05 11.64 -8.07
N ALA A 127 -13.29 12.53 -7.48
CA ALA A 127 -13.80 13.45 -6.48
C ALA A 127 -14.42 14.67 -7.15
#